data_4dd16fb8356f92d59f754ddf0f0c2e9c
#
_entry.id   4dd16fb8356f92d59f754ddf0f0c2e9c
#
_cell.length_a   1.000
_cell.length_b   1.000
_cell.length_c   1.000
_cell.angle_alpha   90.00
_cell.angle_beta   90.00
_cell.angle_gamma   90.00
#
_symmetry.space_group_name_H-M   'P 1'
#
loop_
_entity.id
_entity.type
_entity.pdbx_description
1 polymer ?
#
loop_
_entity_poly.entity_id
_entity_poly.type
_entity_poly.pdbx_seq_one_letter_code
_entity_poly.pdbx_strand_id
1 'polypeptide(L)'
;MDYKVPLFVVSGNHDGAERLEVGRSMLSQSGIHIWGSPHHALQPFEFEGVDGKVAICPMPFSEPRRIGDALGLGFATPFLETGLNLHNYDQMYQAWNNHLRNQVPKGMRSIAISHAFVMGGDVGGSERTLSIGGSEQVSPQVFKDFHYTALGHLHGPQRMGADYIRYSGSPLKYSFDEHTQKKSFTIVDMNTKGQVDVGTIPVDAKRDVVILEGYFEDLLNNKELQAKHKDDYVQARLLDTMPIMDGMAKLRQAYHRCMTIDLVGRVATPMADMDEAVFKELNERELFNQFAETVWKEPLTEREQQYINSVWDRILKED
;
A
#
# COMPACT_ATOMS: atom_id res chain seq x y z
N MET A 1 -12.50 8.06 31.23
CA MET A 1 -12.01 6.70 31.59
C MET A 1 -10.64 6.56 30.95
N ASP A 2 -9.59 6.50 31.76
CA ASP A 2 -8.25 6.28 31.23
C ASP A 2 -8.08 4.77 31.02
N TYR A 3 -8.27 4.33 29.78
CA TYR A 3 -7.96 2.96 29.38
C TYR A 3 -6.45 2.81 29.38
N LYS A 4 -5.90 2.11 30.37
CA LYS A 4 -4.47 1.73 30.39
C LYS A 4 -4.21 0.55 29.46
N VAL A 5 -4.44 0.77 28.15
CA VAL A 5 -4.15 -0.22 27.11
C VAL A 5 -2.85 0.17 26.45
N PRO A 6 -1.83 -0.69 26.42
CA PRO A 6 -0.59 -0.39 25.73
C PRO A 6 -0.81 -0.33 24.22
N LEU A 7 -0.07 0.57 23.57
CA LEU A 7 -0.07 0.75 22.13
C LEU A 7 1.30 0.32 21.58
N PHE A 8 1.30 -0.57 20.60
CA PHE A 8 2.49 -1.03 19.89
C PHE A 8 2.45 -0.52 18.45
N VAL A 9 3.48 0.18 18.01
CA VAL A 9 3.54 0.85 16.71
C VAL A 9 4.83 0.48 16.00
N VAL A 10 4.73 0.13 14.72
CA VAL A 10 5.89 -0.02 13.81
C VAL A 10 5.76 0.98 12.68
N SER A 11 6.88 1.48 12.15
CA SER A 11 6.88 2.35 10.99
C SER A 11 6.47 1.59 9.72
N GLY A 12 5.76 2.29 8.83
CA GLY A 12 5.51 1.89 7.47
C GLY A 12 6.52 2.48 6.48
N ASN A 13 6.36 2.13 5.20
CA ASN A 13 7.22 2.58 4.11
C ASN A 13 7.06 4.08 3.76
N HIS A 14 6.01 4.73 4.23
CA HIS A 14 5.78 6.17 4.08
C HIS A 14 6.24 6.99 5.28
N ASP A 15 6.70 6.33 6.36
CA ASP A 15 7.13 7.00 7.58
C ASP A 15 8.62 7.33 7.55
N GLY A 16 8.99 8.44 8.17
CA GLY A 16 10.37 8.68 8.58
C GLY A 16 10.68 7.90 9.85
N ALA A 17 11.33 6.75 9.72
CA ALA A 17 11.58 5.81 10.82
C ALA A 17 12.17 6.50 12.07
N GLU A 18 13.22 7.30 11.89
CA GLU A 18 13.90 8.02 12.97
C GLU A 18 13.01 9.14 13.56
N ARG A 19 12.19 9.78 12.73
CA ARG A 19 11.25 10.82 13.18
C ARG A 19 10.13 10.24 14.04
N LEU A 20 9.64 9.04 13.69
CA LEU A 20 8.61 8.35 14.45
C LEU A 20 9.10 7.97 15.85
N GLU A 21 10.39 7.70 16.01
CA GLU A 21 11.02 7.33 17.27
C GLU A 21 11.38 8.51 18.19
N VAL A 22 11.18 9.76 17.74
CA VAL A 22 11.41 10.93 18.58
C VAL A 22 10.54 10.86 19.84
N GLY A 23 11.18 10.91 21.00
CA GLY A 23 10.49 10.79 22.30
C GLY A 23 10.08 9.35 22.70
N ARG A 24 10.54 8.31 21.99
CA ARG A 24 10.19 6.89 22.25
C ARG A 24 10.32 6.50 23.72
N SER A 25 11.42 6.90 24.38
CA SER A 25 11.65 6.57 25.80
C SER A 25 10.65 7.22 26.75
N MET A 26 10.17 8.41 26.42
CA MET A 26 9.12 9.10 27.19
C MET A 26 7.74 8.47 26.94
N LEU A 27 7.44 8.16 25.70
CA LEU A 27 6.18 7.54 25.30
C LEU A 27 6.02 6.14 25.86
N SER A 28 7.12 5.38 25.98
CA SER A 28 7.09 4.03 26.56
C SER A 28 6.66 4.02 28.03
N GLN A 29 7.00 5.08 28.79
CA GLN A 29 6.53 5.25 30.18
C GLN A 29 5.00 5.43 30.28
N SER A 30 4.37 5.90 29.19
CA SER A 30 2.93 6.05 29.08
C SER A 30 2.26 4.84 28.40
N GLY A 31 3.01 3.75 28.17
CA GLY A 31 2.50 2.54 27.53
C GLY A 31 2.44 2.61 26.01
N ILE A 32 3.11 3.59 25.38
CA ILE A 32 3.20 3.71 23.90
C ILE A 32 4.58 3.25 23.47
N HIS A 33 4.65 2.12 22.79
CA HIS A 33 5.88 1.49 22.33
C HIS A 33 6.01 1.62 20.82
N ILE A 34 7.09 2.27 20.36
CA ILE A 34 7.30 2.61 18.95
C ILE A 34 8.63 2.03 18.46
N TRP A 35 8.59 1.36 17.31
CA TRP A 35 9.75 0.87 16.58
C TRP A 35 9.73 1.40 15.15
N GLY A 36 10.61 2.33 14.86
CA GLY A 36 10.79 2.90 13.53
C GLY A 36 11.90 2.23 12.73
N SER A 37 13.01 1.91 13.42
CA SER A 37 14.22 1.38 12.80
C SER A 37 14.47 -0.07 13.18
N PRO A 38 15.02 -0.92 12.26
CA PRO A 38 15.41 -2.29 12.59
C PRO A 38 16.44 -2.36 13.71
N HIS A 39 17.31 -1.37 13.85
CA HIS A 39 18.30 -1.30 14.95
C HIS A 39 17.69 -1.30 16.34
N HIS A 40 16.46 -0.82 16.48
CA HIS A 40 15.71 -0.80 17.73
C HIS A 40 14.71 -1.94 17.87
N ALA A 41 14.59 -2.78 16.86
CA ALA A 41 13.62 -3.87 16.76
C ALA A 41 14.30 -5.25 16.71
N LEU A 42 15.46 -5.38 17.39
CA LEU A 42 16.24 -6.63 17.44
C LEU A 42 15.89 -7.51 18.63
N GLN A 43 15.07 -7.05 19.55
CA GLN A 43 14.68 -7.79 20.74
C GLN A 43 13.17 -7.84 20.85
N PRO A 44 12.60 -9.01 21.20
CA PRO A 44 11.21 -9.10 21.57
C PRO A 44 10.91 -8.24 22.81
N PHE A 45 9.76 -7.58 22.79
CA PHE A 45 9.25 -6.88 23.96
C PHE A 45 8.32 -7.80 24.75
N GLU A 46 8.63 -8.09 26.02
CA GLU A 46 7.76 -8.88 26.87
C GLU A 46 6.63 -8.01 27.40
N PHE A 47 5.39 -8.39 27.08
CA PHE A 47 4.19 -7.77 27.59
C PHE A 47 3.49 -8.69 28.57
N GLU A 48 3.11 -8.17 29.74
CA GLU A 48 2.30 -8.90 30.72
C GLU A 48 0.82 -8.71 30.41
N GLY A 49 0.21 -9.72 29.83
CA GLY A 49 -1.23 -9.77 29.57
C GLY A 49 -2.00 -10.36 30.73
N VAL A 50 -3.33 -10.35 30.64
CA VAL A 50 -4.24 -10.92 31.69
C VAL A 50 -3.93 -12.40 31.94
N ASP A 51 -3.61 -13.14 30.89
CA ASP A 51 -3.34 -14.59 30.92
C ASP A 51 -1.83 -14.91 30.88
N GLY A 52 -0.98 -13.99 31.36
CA GLY A 52 0.46 -14.15 31.43
C GLY A 52 1.21 -13.51 30.24
N LYS A 53 2.50 -13.74 30.18
CA LYS A 53 3.41 -13.04 29.26
C LYS A 53 3.21 -13.40 27.79
N VAL A 54 3.38 -12.39 26.95
CA VAL A 54 3.39 -12.48 25.49
C VAL A 54 4.62 -11.73 24.97
N ALA A 55 5.35 -12.33 24.03
CA ALA A 55 6.44 -11.67 23.33
C ALA A 55 5.91 -10.91 22.12
N ILE A 56 6.09 -9.62 22.08
CA ILE A 56 5.82 -8.77 20.92
C ILE A 56 7.12 -8.65 20.11
N CYS A 57 7.09 -9.09 18.87
CA CYS A 57 8.23 -9.08 17.94
C CYS A 57 8.02 -8.00 16.88
N PRO A 58 8.58 -6.79 17.06
CA PRO A 58 8.39 -5.71 16.11
C PRO A 58 9.27 -5.92 14.87
N MET A 59 8.70 -5.72 13.70
CA MET A 59 9.37 -5.77 12.41
C MET A 59 8.90 -4.59 11.54
N PRO A 60 9.35 -3.34 11.85
CA PRO A 60 9.02 -2.16 11.06
C PRO A 60 9.45 -2.31 9.60
N PHE A 61 8.86 -1.52 8.71
CA PHE A 61 9.32 -1.49 7.32
C PHE A 61 10.80 -1.14 7.25
N SER A 62 11.55 -1.95 6.53
CA SER A 62 12.97 -1.72 6.34
C SER A 62 13.47 -2.32 5.05
N GLU A 63 14.34 -1.58 4.38
CA GLU A 63 15.07 -2.11 3.24
C GLU A 63 16.00 -3.26 3.69
N PRO A 64 16.22 -4.28 2.84
CA PRO A 64 17.03 -5.45 3.17
C PRO A 64 18.41 -5.11 3.71
N ARG A 65 19.09 -4.11 3.15
CA ARG A 65 20.42 -3.66 3.61
C ARG A 65 20.39 -3.13 5.03
N ARG A 66 19.37 -2.37 5.42
CA ARG A 66 19.24 -1.85 6.78
C ARG A 66 18.99 -2.97 7.80
N ILE A 67 18.26 -4.00 7.39
CA ILE A 67 18.07 -5.22 8.21
C ILE A 67 19.41 -5.92 8.39
N GLY A 68 20.15 -6.13 7.29
CA GLY A 68 21.48 -6.76 7.33
C GLY A 68 22.45 -6.01 8.22
N ASP A 69 22.48 -4.67 8.15
CA ASP A 69 23.31 -3.82 8.99
C ASP A 69 22.92 -3.95 10.47
N ALA A 70 21.63 -3.87 10.79
CA ALA A 70 21.13 -4.05 12.15
C ALA A 70 21.48 -5.42 12.74
N LEU A 71 21.44 -6.48 11.94
CA LEU A 71 21.81 -7.83 12.32
C LEU A 71 23.33 -8.06 12.41
N GLY A 72 24.14 -7.04 12.09
CA GLY A 72 25.61 -7.15 12.11
C GLY A 72 26.17 -7.98 10.96
N LEU A 73 25.39 -8.19 9.88
CA LEU A 73 25.83 -8.96 8.71
C LEU A 73 26.80 -8.18 7.82
N GLY A 74 26.93 -6.87 8.04
CA GLY A 74 27.90 -5.94 7.47
C GLY A 74 27.94 -5.87 5.94
N PHE A 75 28.30 -4.69 5.41
CA PHE A 75 28.55 -4.50 3.97
C PHE A 75 29.83 -5.22 3.48
N ALA A 76 30.72 -5.59 4.40
CA ALA A 76 32.01 -6.19 4.11
C ALA A 76 32.03 -7.72 4.20
N THR A 77 30.97 -8.34 4.70
CA THR A 77 30.86 -9.80 4.65
C THR A 77 30.51 -10.20 3.24
N PRO A 78 31.38 -10.95 2.57
CA PRO A 78 31.07 -11.40 1.23
C PRO A 78 29.79 -12.23 1.29
N PHE A 79 28.93 -12.01 0.33
CA PHE A 79 27.77 -12.81 -0.02
C PHE A 79 27.98 -14.35 0.06
N LEU A 80 29.22 -14.74 0.11
CA LEU A 80 29.70 -16.13 -0.02
C LEU A 80 29.72 -16.94 1.29
N GLU A 81 29.79 -16.30 2.45
CA GLU A 81 29.90 -17.07 3.72
C GLU A 81 28.56 -17.36 4.37
N THR A 82 27.57 -16.47 4.24
CA THR A 82 26.24 -16.65 4.83
C THR A 82 25.20 -17.19 3.85
N GLY A 83 25.46 -17.11 2.53
CA GLY A 83 24.49 -17.44 1.48
C GLY A 83 23.28 -16.49 1.40
N LEU A 84 23.26 -15.40 2.18
CA LEU A 84 22.17 -14.43 2.22
C LEU A 84 22.38 -13.32 1.21
N ASN A 85 21.29 -12.95 0.51
CA ASN A 85 21.27 -11.81 -0.39
C ASN A 85 20.74 -10.55 0.33
N LEU A 86 21.64 -9.60 0.64
CA LEU A 86 21.30 -8.33 1.29
C LEU A 86 20.36 -7.42 0.46
N HIS A 87 19.99 -7.79 -0.75
CA HIS A 87 19.01 -7.10 -1.57
C HIS A 87 17.66 -7.83 -1.63
N ASN A 88 17.57 -9.00 -1.02
CA ASN A 88 16.37 -9.82 -1.05
C ASN A 88 15.55 -9.63 0.22
N TYR A 89 14.34 -9.07 0.08
CA TYR A 89 13.43 -8.82 1.19
C TYR A 89 13.08 -10.09 1.95
N ASP A 90 12.69 -11.15 1.25
CA ASP A 90 12.29 -12.42 1.88
C ASP A 90 13.41 -13.01 2.75
N GLN A 91 14.63 -13.08 2.23
CA GLN A 91 15.77 -13.60 2.97
C GLN A 91 16.12 -12.75 4.18
N MET A 92 16.07 -11.42 4.05
CA MET A 92 16.40 -10.52 5.16
C MET A 92 15.32 -10.52 6.24
N TYR A 93 14.04 -10.56 5.86
CA TYR A 93 12.95 -10.70 6.81
C TYR A 93 13.00 -12.08 7.50
N GLN A 94 13.35 -13.15 6.79
CA GLN A 94 13.54 -14.47 7.39
C GLN A 94 14.71 -14.49 8.38
N ALA A 95 15.83 -13.84 8.06
CA ALA A 95 16.96 -13.72 8.97
C ALA A 95 16.57 -12.92 10.24
N TRP A 96 15.84 -11.83 10.07
CA TRP A 96 15.33 -11.02 11.18
C TRP A 96 14.33 -11.79 12.05
N ASN A 97 13.39 -12.50 11.43
CA ASN A 97 12.47 -13.37 12.14
C ASN A 97 13.22 -14.41 12.98
N ASN A 98 14.20 -15.11 12.39
CA ASN A 98 15.00 -16.11 13.09
C ASN A 98 15.75 -15.48 14.29
N HIS A 99 16.30 -14.29 14.12
CA HIS A 99 16.97 -13.54 15.20
C HIS A 99 16.01 -13.24 16.36
N LEU A 100 14.81 -12.75 16.08
CA LEU A 100 13.80 -12.46 17.09
C LEU A 100 13.28 -13.74 17.75
N ARG A 101 12.95 -14.76 16.96
CA ARG A 101 12.42 -16.03 17.46
C ARG A 101 13.37 -16.76 18.40
N ASN A 102 14.67 -16.72 18.13
CA ASN A 102 15.70 -17.32 18.97
C ASN A 102 15.77 -16.69 20.36
N GLN A 103 15.26 -15.47 20.54
CA GLN A 103 15.23 -14.76 21.80
C GLN A 103 13.90 -14.93 22.57
N VAL A 104 12.85 -15.43 21.90
CA VAL A 104 11.58 -15.72 22.58
C VAL A 104 11.71 -16.99 23.41
N PRO A 105 11.45 -16.93 24.72
CA PRO A 105 11.50 -18.11 25.58
C PRO A 105 10.63 -19.25 25.06
N LYS A 106 11.13 -20.49 25.16
CA LYS A 106 10.40 -21.66 24.69
C LYS A 106 9.04 -21.79 25.39
N GLY A 107 7.98 -21.92 24.59
CA GLY A 107 6.61 -22.02 25.07
C GLY A 107 5.95 -20.68 25.39
N MET A 108 6.66 -19.55 25.26
CA MET A 108 6.05 -18.22 25.38
C MET A 108 5.21 -17.91 24.14
N ARG A 109 4.02 -17.38 24.35
CA ARG A 109 3.17 -16.84 23.27
C ARG A 109 3.87 -15.68 22.60
N SER A 110 3.70 -15.54 21.27
CA SER A 110 4.39 -14.50 20.51
C SER A 110 3.51 -13.91 19.41
N ILE A 111 3.63 -12.61 19.25
CA ILE A 111 2.93 -11.83 18.22
C ILE A 111 3.99 -11.08 17.42
N ALA A 112 3.98 -11.23 16.10
CA ALA A 112 4.71 -10.32 15.22
C ALA A 112 3.85 -9.10 14.88
N ILE A 113 4.46 -7.93 14.86
CA ILE A 113 3.87 -6.71 14.30
C ILE A 113 4.79 -6.25 13.18
N SER A 114 4.33 -6.35 11.94
CA SER A 114 5.20 -6.06 10.79
C SER A 114 4.52 -5.16 9.78
N HIS A 115 5.33 -4.32 9.12
CA HIS A 115 4.90 -3.59 7.94
C HIS A 115 5.71 -4.12 6.76
N ALA A 116 5.10 -4.98 5.96
CA ALA A 116 5.74 -5.66 4.84
C ALA A 116 4.73 -5.98 3.75
N PHE A 117 5.19 -6.04 2.49
CA PHE A 117 4.38 -6.56 1.39
C PHE A 117 4.53 -8.09 1.34
N VAL A 118 3.49 -8.81 1.75
CA VAL A 118 3.49 -10.27 1.78
C VAL A 118 2.94 -10.83 0.47
N MET A 119 3.64 -11.84 -0.07
CA MET A 119 3.28 -12.50 -1.34
C MET A 119 1.85 -13.03 -1.33
N GLY A 120 1.14 -12.82 -2.45
CA GLY A 120 -0.23 -13.29 -2.65
C GLY A 120 -1.30 -12.38 -2.05
N GLY A 121 -0.91 -11.18 -1.56
CA GLY A 121 -1.88 -10.17 -1.15
C GLY A 121 -2.48 -9.43 -2.33
N ASP A 122 -3.78 -9.12 -2.24
CA ASP A 122 -4.47 -8.26 -3.20
C ASP A 122 -4.04 -6.81 -2.99
N VAL A 123 -3.50 -6.20 -4.03
CA VAL A 123 -2.99 -4.82 -4.05
C VAL A 123 -4.05 -3.91 -4.67
N GLY A 124 -4.42 -2.84 -4.00
CA GLY A 124 -5.24 -1.76 -4.56
C GLY A 124 -4.38 -0.77 -5.36
N GLY A 125 -5.02 0.03 -6.20
CA GLY A 125 -4.31 1.06 -6.99
C GLY A 125 -3.67 2.18 -6.16
N SER A 126 -4.00 2.27 -4.87
CA SER A 126 -3.44 3.24 -3.92
C SER A 126 -2.14 2.77 -3.25
N GLU A 127 -1.88 1.46 -3.25
CA GLU A 127 -0.63 0.91 -2.73
C GLU A 127 0.44 1.01 -3.83
N ARG A 128 1.50 1.71 -3.55
CA ARG A 128 2.64 1.76 -4.46
C ARG A 128 3.34 0.41 -4.45
N THR A 129 3.35 -0.25 -5.60
CA THR A 129 4.33 -1.30 -5.87
C THR A 129 5.70 -0.62 -5.99
N LEU A 130 6.55 -0.80 -4.98
CA LEU A 130 7.86 -0.14 -4.91
C LEU A 130 8.84 -0.68 -5.96
N SER A 131 8.56 -1.82 -6.59
CA SER A 131 9.42 -2.37 -7.64
C SER A 131 8.69 -3.15 -8.75
N ILE A 132 9.27 -3.10 -9.93
CA ILE A 132 8.89 -3.93 -11.07
C ILE A 132 9.35 -5.37 -10.78
N GLY A 133 8.44 -6.35 -10.84
CA GLY A 133 8.79 -7.77 -10.74
C GLY A 133 8.72 -8.41 -9.36
N GLY A 134 8.13 -7.75 -8.34
CA GLY A 134 7.84 -8.37 -7.05
C GLY A 134 9.06 -8.64 -6.15
N SER A 135 10.18 -7.99 -6.40
CA SER A 135 11.43 -8.18 -5.63
C SER A 135 11.33 -7.75 -4.15
N GLU A 136 10.27 -7.02 -3.78
CA GLU A 136 10.04 -6.50 -2.43
C GLU A 136 9.07 -7.35 -1.61
N GLN A 137 8.65 -8.48 -2.16
CA GLN A 137 7.69 -9.34 -1.49
C GLN A 137 8.37 -10.26 -0.46
N VAL A 138 7.68 -10.43 0.65
CA VAL A 138 8.05 -11.32 1.74
C VAL A 138 7.12 -12.53 1.76
N SER A 139 7.66 -13.74 1.83
CA SER A 139 6.86 -14.96 1.93
C SER A 139 6.04 -14.98 3.24
N PRO A 140 4.77 -15.40 3.23
CA PRO A 140 4.01 -15.62 4.46
C PRO A 140 4.68 -16.66 5.38
N GLN A 141 5.55 -17.52 4.84
CA GLN A 141 6.31 -18.50 5.63
C GLN A 141 7.25 -17.86 6.65
N VAL A 142 7.69 -16.61 6.43
CA VAL A 142 8.47 -15.86 7.40
C VAL A 142 7.73 -15.72 8.74
N PHE A 143 6.42 -15.67 8.72
CA PHE A 143 5.58 -15.38 9.89
C PHE A 143 4.94 -16.64 10.53
N LYS A 144 5.17 -17.81 9.98
CA LYS A 144 4.48 -19.06 10.38
C LYS A 144 4.68 -19.49 11.83
N ASP A 145 5.81 -19.08 12.44
CA ASP A 145 6.20 -19.51 13.78
C ASP A 145 5.66 -18.61 14.91
N PHE A 146 4.93 -17.55 14.56
CA PHE A 146 4.22 -16.71 15.51
C PHE A 146 2.80 -17.23 15.74
N HIS A 147 2.26 -17.00 16.95
CA HIS A 147 0.87 -17.33 17.25
C HIS A 147 -0.10 -16.40 16.54
N TYR A 148 0.31 -15.13 16.33
CA TYR A 148 -0.40 -14.16 15.51
C TYR A 148 0.58 -13.20 14.86
N THR A 149 0.25 -12.75 13.67
CA THR A 149 1.00 -11.71 12.94
C THR A 149 0.05 -10.61 12.48
N ALA A 150 0.24 -9.41 13.05
CA ALA A 150 -0.44 -8.20 12.63
C ALA A 150 0.38 -7.52 11.53
N LEU A 151 -0.17 -7.48 10.32
CA LEU A 151 0.47 -6.89 9.15
C LEU A 151 -0.11 -5.50 8.84
N GLY A 152 0.76 -4.57 8.46
CA GLY A 152 0.46 -3.32 7.78
C GLY A 152 1.08 -3.30 6.38
N HIS A 153 0.64 -2.42 5.55
CA HIS A 153 1.02 -2.11 4.17
C HIS A 153 -0.20 -2.17 3.24
N LEU A 154 -0.86 -3.31 3.10
CA LEU A 154 -2.03 -3.44 2.24
C LEU A 154 -3.27 -2.83 2.90
N HIS A 155 -4.02 -2.03 2.14
CA HIS A 155 -5.18 -1.29 2.61
C HIS A 155 -6.44 -2.15 2.72
N GLY A 156 -6.52 -3.26 1.99
CA GLY A 156 -7.62 -4.22 2.08
C GLY A 156 -7.45 -5.19 3.26
N PRO A 157 -8.46 -5.38 4.14
CA PRO A 157 -8.41 -6.40 5.17
C PRO A 157 -8.33 -7.80 4.53
N GLN A 158 -7.27 -8.55 4.81
CA GLN A 158 -7.06 -9.86 4.20
C GLN A 158 -6.14 -10.76 5.03
N ARG A 159 -6.27 -12.08 4.82
CA ARG A 159 -5.40 -13.09 5.42
C ARG A 159 -4.31 -13.52 4.43
N MET A 160 -3.14 -13.87 4.96
CA MET A 160 -1.99 -14.26 4.16
C MET A 160 -1.63 -15.72 4.41
N GLY A 161 -2.27 -16.63 3.66
CA GLY A 161 -2.06 -18.07 3.77
C GLY A 161 -2.71 -18.73 5.00
N ALA A 162 -2.66 -18.10 6.17
CA ALA A 162 -3.24 -18.59 7.42
C ALA A 162 -4.08 -17.52 8.11
N ASP A 163 -5.06 -17.92 8.93
CA ASP A 163 -5.96 -17.00 9.63
C ASP A 163 -5.25 -16.13 10.67
N TYR A 164 -4.13 -16.59 11.18
CA TYR A 164 -3.31 -15.88 12.16
C TYR A 164 -2.26 -14.95 11.55
N ILE A 165 -2.19 -14.82 10.21
CA ILE A 165 -1.33 -13.86 9.50
C ILE A 165 -2.24 -12.94 8.70
N ARG A 166 -2.41 -11.68 9.15
CA ARG A 166 -3.45 -10.81 8.60
C ARG A 166 -3.03 -9.37 8.46
N TYR A 167 -3.53 -8.76 7.37
CA TYR A 167 -3.68 -7.32 7.26
C TYR A 167 -5.04 -6.92 7.86
N SER A 168 -5.03 -5.97 8.80
CA SER A 168 -6.26 -5.32 9.26
C SER A 168 -6.81 -4.37 8.19
N GLY A 169 -5.95 -3.93 7.30
CA GLY A 169 -6.24 -2.91 6.31
C GLY A 169 -6.18 -1.50 6.88
N SER A 170 -6.41 -0.51 6.03
CA SER A 170 -6.52 0.88 6.46
C SER A 170 -7.86 1.15 7.15
N PRO A 171 -7.90 2.08 8.14
CA PRO A 171 -9.14 2.37 8.87
C PRO A 171 -10.20 3.07 8.00
N LEU A 172 -9.76 3.77 6.94
CA LEU A 172 -10.64 4.46 6.00
C LEU A 172 -10.23 4.11 4.57
N LYS A 173 -11.11 4.40 3.61
CA LYS A 173 -10.79 4.32 2.18
C LYS A 173 -9.99 5.56 1.77
N TYR A 174 -8.82 5.37 1.18
CA TYR A 174 -7.93 6.44 0.72
C TYR A 174 -7.95 6.66 -0.80
N SER A 175 -8.58 5.73 -1.54
CA SER A 175 -8.69 5.76 -3.00
C SER A 175 -10.06 5.29 -3.45
N PHE A 176 -10.47 5.70 -4.66
CA PHE A 176 -11.68 5.19 -5.28
C PHE A 176 -11.57 3.71 -5.64
N ASP A 177 -10.38 3.18 -5.84
CA ASP A 177 -10.16 1.74 -6.05
C ASP A 177 -10.56 0.91 -4.83
N GLU A 178 -10.62 1.53 -3.66
CA GLU A 178 -11.05 0.89 -2.42
C GLU A 178 -12.57 0.97 -2.18
N HIS A 179 -13.36 1.50 -3.14
CA HIS A 179 -14.80 1.77 -2.96
C HIS A 179 -15.61 0.54 -2.52
N THR A 180 -15.21 -0.66 -2.93
CA THR A 180 -15.87 -1.92 -2.54
C THR A 180 -15.38 -2.51 -1.23
N GLN A 181 -14.26 -2.02 -0.69
CA GLN A 181 -13.67 -2.56 0.53
C GLN A 181 -14.52 -2.21 1.76
N LYS A 182 -14.64 -3.19 2.66
CA LYS A 182 -15.28 -3.00 3.97
C LYS A 182 -14.19 -2.83 5.01
N LYS A 183 -14.00 -1.59 5.46
CA LYS A 183 -12.99 -1.26 6.47
C LYS A 183 -13.40 -1.76 7.84
N SER A 184 -12.43 -2.31 8.59
CA SER A 184 -12.67 -2.89 9.91
C SER A 184 -11.43 -2.86 10.77
N PHE A 185 -11.62 -2.94 12.09
CA PHE A 185 -10.57 -3.32 13.03
C PHE A 185 -10.56 -4.82 13.20
N THR A 186 -9.37 -5.41 13.22
CA THR A 186 -9.20 -6.83 13.56
C THR A 186 -9.11 -6.98 15.08
N ILE A 187 -9.94 -7.83 15.65
CA ILE A 187 -9.91 -8.22 17.07
C ILE A 187 -9.33 -9.63 17.15
N VAL A 188 -8.39 -9.83 18.05
CA VAL A 188 -7.71 -11.11 18.23
C VAL A 188 -7.77 -11.53 19.68
N ASP A 189 -8.44 -12.62 19.94
CA ASP A 189 -8.45 -13.29 21.24
C ASP A 189 -7.45 -14.44 21.23
N MET A 190 -6.42 -14.35 22.09
CA MET A 190 -5.37 -15.37 22.20
C MET A 190 -5.44 -16.03 23.57
N ASN A 191 -5.77 -17.32 23.60
CA ASN A 191 -5.81 -18.08 24.86
C ASN A 191 -4.41 -18.40 25.40
N THR A 192 -4.35 -18.99 26.59
CA THR A 192 -3.10 -19.36 27.30
C THR A 192 -2.21 -20.33 26.50
N LYS A 193 -2.78 -21.08 25.55
CA LYS A 193 -2.06 -22.03 24.70
C LYS A 193 -1.56 -21.40 23.38
N GLY A 194 -1.86 -20.10 23.17
CA GLY A 194 -1.50 -19.38 21.94
C GLY A 194 -2.45 -19.62 20.76
N GLN A 195 -3.58 -20.30 20.98
CA GLN A 195 -4.60 -20.42 19.95
C GLN A 195 -5.32 -19.07 19.82
N VAL A 196 -5.55 -18.63 18.59
CA VAL A 196 -6.18 -17.34 18.31
C VAL A 196 -7.56 -17.54 17.69
N ASP A 197 -8.50 -16.71 18.14
CA ASP A 197 -9.78 -16.46 17.50
C ASP A 197 -9.76 -15.03 16.93
N VAL A 198 -10.17 -14.87 15.65
CA VAL A 198 -10.04 -13.62 14.93
C VAL A 198 -11.41 -13.13 14.48
N GLY A 199 -11.83 -12.02 15.05
CA GLY A 199 -13.03 -11.29 14.67
C GLY A 199 -12.73 -9.94 14.02
N THR A 200 -13.77 -9.28 13.52
CA THR A 200 -13.67 -7.93 12.96
C THR A 200 -14.78 -7.03 13.49
N ILE A 201 -14.44 -5.77 13.75
CA ILE A 201 -15.40 -4.72 14.06
C ILE A 201 -15.42 -3.74 12.89
N PRO A 202 -16.55 -3.58 12.18
CA PRO A 202 -16.65 -2.62 11.07
C PRO A 202 -16.35 -1.20 11.54
N VAL A 203 -15.68 -0.43 10.68
CA VAL A 203 -15.49 1.01 10.89
C VAL A 203 -16.70 1.74 10.35
N ASP A 204 -17.40 2.45 11.22
CA ASP A 204 -18.48 3.38 10.83
C ASP A 204 -17.86 4.72 10.43
N ALA A 205 -17.51 4.85 9.17
CA ALA A 205 -16.91 6.05 8.65
C ALA A 205 -17.97 7.16 8.49
N LYS A 206 -17.66 8.37 8.96
CA LYS A 206 -18.54 9.54 8.80
C LYS A 206 -18.89 9.83 7.33
N ARG A 207 -18.01 9.47 6.41
CA ARG A 207 -18.16 9.62 4.97
C ARG A 207 -17.58 8.41 4.28
N ASP A 208 -18.25 7.97 3.24
CA ASP A 208 -17.72 6.90 2.40
C ASP A 208 -17.04 7.45 1.13
N VAL A 209 -16.32 6.57 0.44
CA VAL A 209 -15.75 6.80 -0.89
C VAL A 209 -16.52 5.90 -1.85
N VAL A 210 -17.20 6.51 -2.81
CA VAL A 210 -18.12 5.80 -3.71
C VAL A 210 -17.87 6.15 -5.18
N ILE A 211 -18.09 5.19 -6.04
CA ILE A 211 -18.12 5.39 -7.49
C ILE A 211 -19.58 5.36 -7.94
N LEU A 212 -20.02 6.41 -8.62
CA LEU A 212 -21.32 6.48 -9.28
C LEU A 212 -21.12 6.37 -10.78
N GLU A 213 -21.67 5.33 -11.39
CA GLU A 213 -21.58 5.08 -12.83
C GLU A 213 -22.95 5.29 -13.50
N GLY A 214 -22.95 6.05 -14.60
CA GLY A 214 -24.16 6.35 -15.35
C GLY A 214 -23.97 7.48 -16.33
N TYR A 215 -25.03 7.84 -17.07
CA TYR A 215 -25.03 9.06 -17.88
C TYR A 215 -25.10 10.30 -16.99
N PHE A 216 -24.49 11.36 -17.44
CA PHE A 216 -24.41 12.62 -16.70
C PHE A 216 -25.77 13.13 -16.23
N GLU A 217 -26.73 13.20 -17.13
CA GLU A 217 -28.08 13.70 -16.83
C GLU A 217 -28.81 12.79 -15.83
N ASP A 218 -28.60 11.47 -15.89
CA ASP A 218 -29.17 10.51 -14.95
C ASP A 218 -28.63 10.74 -13.55
N LEU A 219 -27.31 10.87 -13.40
CA LEU A 219 -26.67 11.15 -12.11
C LEU A 219 -27.12 12.51 -11.55
N LEU A 220 -27.22 13.53 -12.43
CA LEU A 220 -27.61 14.88 -12.03
C LEU A 220 -29.07 14.98 -11.58
N ASN A 221 -29.98 14.13 -12.12
CA ASN A 221 -31.40 14.18 -11.83
C ASN A 221 -31.85 13.13 -10.78
N ASN A 222 -31.00 12.18 -10.41
CA ASN A 222 -31.33 11.13 -9.44
C ASN A 222 -31.31 11.66 -8.00
N LYS A 223 -32.46 12.11 -7.52
CA LYS A 223 -32.61 12.69 -6.17
C LYS A 223 -32.36 11.68 -5.04
N GLU A 224 -32.62 10.39 -5.30
CA GLU A 224 -32.39 9.32 -4.33
C GLU A 224 -30.87 9.09 -4.13
N LEU A 225 -30.10 8.97 -5.22
CA LEU A 225 -28.64 8.87 -5.15
C LEU A 225 -28.02 10.10 -4.51
N GLN A 226 -28.51 11.30 -4.84
CA GLN A 226 -28.04 12.55 -4.23
C GLN A 226 -28.25 12.56 -2.72
N ALA A 227 -29.45 12.16 -2.26
CA ALA A 227 -29.76 12.11 -0.83
C ALA A 227 -28.90 11.05 -0.11
N LYS A 228 -28.71 9.89 -0.72
CA LYS A 228 -27.92 8.79 -0.16
C LYS A 228 -26.43 9.14 -0.01
N HIS A 229 -25.86 9.79 -1.03
CA HIS A 229 -24.40 10.07 -1.10
C HIS A 229 -24.08 11.55 -0.92
N LYS A 230 -24.95 12.30 -0.23
CA LYS A 230 -24.84 13.75 -0.01
C LYS A 230 -23.50 14.15 0.62
N ASP A 231 -23.00 13.34 1.55
CA ASP A 231 -21.80 13.63 2.34
C ASP A 231 -20.59 12.80 1.94
N ASP A 232 -20.74 11.86 1.00
CA ASP A 232 -19.68 10.97 0.56
C ASP A 232 -18.73 11.62 -0.44
N TYR A 233 -17.52 11.08 -0.54
CA TYR A 233 -16.57 11.42 -1.60
C TYR A 233 -16.94 10.63 -2.85
N VAL A 234 -17.22 11.35 -3.94
CA VAL A 234 -17.80 10.76 -5.17
C VAL A 234 -16.80 10.86 -6.32
N GLN A 235 -16.58 9.74 -7.00
CA GLN A 235 -16.09 9.66 -8.37
C GLN A 235 -17.28 9.40 -9.29
N ALA A 236 -17.48 10.25 -10.29
CA ALA A 236 -18.48 10.04 -11.32
C ALA A 236 -17.82 9.35 -12.54
N ARG A 237 -18.23 8.13 -12.83
CA ARG A 237 -17.88 7.41 -14.07
C ARG A 237 -18.99 7.59 -15.08
N LEU A 238 -18.74 8.45 -16.07
CA LEU A 238 -19.73 8.84 -17.04
C LEU A 238 -19.68 7.94 -18.27
N LEU A 239 -20.86 7.41 -18.63
CA LEU A 239 -21.07 6.64 -19.87
C LEU A 239 -21.21 7.54 -21.09
N ASP A 240 -21.19 8.86 -20.90
CA ASP A 240 -21.20 9.85 -21.97
C ASP A 240 -19.93 9.75 -22.81
N THR A 241 -20.10 9.87 -24.13
CA THR A 241 -18.97 9.77 -25.08
C THR A 241 -18.27 11.11 -25.33
N MET A 242 -18.94 12.22 -24.99
CA MET A 242 -18.42 13.58 -25.20
C MET A 242 -18.16 14.29 -23.88
N PRO A 243 -17.13 15.16 -23.83
CA PRO A 243 -16.90 16.00 -22.66
C PRO A 243 -18.09 16.90 -22.39
N ILE A 244 -18.44 17.05 -21.12
CA ILE A 244 -19.60 17.83 -20.68
C ILE A 244 -19.11 19.20 -20.20
N MET A 245 -19.64 20.25 -20.81
CA MET A 245 -19.30 21.62 -20.41
C MET A 245 -19.72 21.88 -18.96
N ASP A 246 -18.78 22.38 -18.15
CA ASP A 246 -18.96 22.62 -16.72
C ASP A 246 -19.43 21.41 -15.90
N GLY A 247 -19.14 20.19 -16.39
CA GLY A 247 -19.61 18.92 -15.81
C GLY A 247 -19.29 18.81 -14.32
N MET A 248 -18.05 19.11 -13.93
CA MET A 248 -17.61 19.08 -12.52
C MET A 248 -18.41 20.09 -11.66
N ALA A 249 -18.61 21.32 -12.14
CA ALA A 249 -19.34 22.33 -11.40
C ALA A 249 -20.80 21.94 -11.18
N LYS A 250 -21.45 21.37 -12.19
CA LYS A 250 -22.82 20.87 -12.12
C LYS A 250 -22.93 19.66 -11.17
N LEU A 251 -22.02 18.68 -11.27
CA LEU A 251 -22.03 17.53 -10.37
C LEU A 251 -21.77 17.93 -8.91
N ARG A 252 -20.93 18.92 -8.65
CA ARG A 252 -20.70 19.42 -7.29
C ARG A 252 -21.91 20.12 -6.68
N GLN A 253 -22.86 20.59 -7.48
CA GLN A 253 -24.15 21.08 -6.96
C GLN A 253 -25.05 19.96 -6.43
N ALA A 254 -24.97 18.78 -7.07
CA ALA A 254 -25.71 17.59 -6.68
C ALA A 254 -24.97 16.75 -5.63
N TYR A 255 -23.67 16.61 -5.77
CA TYR A 255 -22.76 15.85 -4.89
C TYR A 255 -21.60 16.75 -4.46
N HIS A 256 -21.72 17.40 -3.32
CA HIS A 256 -20.78 18.45 -2.88
C HIS A 256 -19.31 18.03 -2.85
N ARG A 257 -19.06 16.74 -2.69
CA ARG A 257 -17.71 16.14 -2.65
C ARG A 257 -17.42 15.28 -3.87
N CYS A 258 -17.98 15.66 -5.03
CA CYS A 258 -17.53 15.09 -6.28
C CYS A 258 -16.05 15.52 -6.53
N MET A 259 -15.15 14.55 -6.55
CA MET A 259 -13.70 14.79 -6.64
C MET A 259 -13.19 14.64 -8.06
N THR A 260 -13.74 13.70 -8.82
CA THR A 260 -13.27 13.41 -10.18
C THR A 260 -14.42 12.94 -11.08
N ILE A 261 -14.23 13.14 -12.38
CA ILE A 261 -15.09 12.63 -13.45
C ILE A 261 -14.21 11.82 -14.39
N ASP A 262 -14.61 10.59 -14.64
CA ASP A 262 -14.00 9.71 -15.63
C ASP A 262 -15.02 9.44 -16.75
N LEU A 263 -14.63 9.66 -18.00
CA LEU A 263 -15.43 9.37 -19.18
C LEU A 263 -15.14 7.94 -19.65
N VAL A 264 -15.86 6.96 -19.09
CA VAL A 264 -15.69 5.54 -19.44
C VAL A 264 -16.44 5.15 -20.71
N GLY A 265 -17.45 5.93 -21.12
CA GLY A 265 -18.16 5.78 -22.41
C GLY A 265 -17.31 6.20 -23.62
N ARG A 266 -16.21 6.91 -23.41
CA ARG A 266 -15.19 7.04 -24.45
C ARG A 266 -14.57 5.66 -24.65
N VAL A 267 -14.89 5.04 -25.78
CA VAL A 267 -13.99 4.03 -26.33
C VAL A 267 -12.65 4.77 -26.49
N ALA A 268 -11.72 4.53 -25.58
CA ALA A 268 -10.34 4.85 -25.86
C ALA A 268 -10.09 4.21 -27.22
N THR A 269 -9.83 5.02 -28.23
CA THR A 269 -9.27 4.48 -29.47
C THR A 269 -8.02 3.76 -28.98
N PRO A 270 -7.94 2.45 -29.11
CA PRO A 270 -6.92 1.72 -28.39
C PRO A 270 -5.56 2.12 -28.95
N MET A 271 -4.79 2.87 -28.16
CA MET A 271 -3.33 2.65 -28.20
C MET A 271 -3.02 1.21 -27.66
N ALA A 272 -4.03 0.52 -27.15
CA ALA A 272 -3.94 -0.82 -26.58
C ALA A 272 -3.92 -1.97 -27.59
N ASP A 273 -4.15 -1.70 -28.89
CA ASP A 273 -4.01 -2.72 -29.95
C ASP A 273 -2.68 -2.61 -30.71
N MET A 274 -1.77 -1.77 -30.28
CA MET A 274 -0.39 -1.89 -30.73
C MET A 274 0.26 -3.01 -29.92
N ASP A 275 0.61 -4.10 -30.60
CA ASP A 275 1.39 -5.21 -30.06
C ASP A 275 2.54 -4.67 -29.19
N GLU A 276 2.65 -5.17 -27.97
CA GLU A 276 3.75 -4.80 -27.04
C GLU A 276 5.13 -5.00 -27.66
N ALA A 277 5.20 -5.87 -28.68
CA ALA A 277 6.37 -6.09 -29.54
C ALA A 277 6.70 -4.88 -30.41
N VAL A 278 5.70 -4.16 -30.93
CA VAL A 278 5.91 -2.98 -31.77
C VAL A 278 6.35 -1.77 -30.94
N PHE A 279 5.86 -1.67 -29.68
CA PHE A 279 6.32 -0.62 -28.75
C PHE A 279 7.81 -0.75 -28.38
N LYS A 280 8.34 -1.96 -28.36
CA LYS A 280 9.76 -2.23 -28.03
C LYS A 280 10.73 -1.94 -29.17
N GLU A 281 10.23 -1.82 -30.40
CA GLU A 281 11.06 -1.57 -31.58
C GLU A 281 11.09 -0.08 -32.01
N LEU A 282 10.17 0.75 -31.49
CA LEU A 282 10.10 2.17 -31.82
C LEU A 282 11.08 2.98 -30.96
N ASN A 283 11.80 3.89 -31.61
CA ASN A 283 12.58 4.87 -30.88
C ASN A 283 11.69 5.99 -30.29
N GLU A 284 12.21 6.77 -29.37
CA GLU A 284 11.47 7.82 -28.65
C GLU A 284 10.84 8.87 -29.57
N ARG A 285 11.46 9.18 -30.69
CA ARG A 285 10.92 10.11 -31.70
C ARG A 285 9.69 9.52 -32.40
N GLU A 286 9.76 8.27 -32.77
CA GLU A 286 8.63 7.55 -33.40
C GLU A 286 7.45 7.42 -32.45
N LEU A 287 7.71 7.11 -31.19
CA LEU A 287 6.69 7.09 -30.13
C LEU A 287 6.03 8.46 -29.96
N PHE A 288 6.81 9.53 -29.95
CA PHE A 288 6.28 10.89 -29.84
C PHE A 288 5.43 11.28 -31.06
N ASN A 289 5.87 10.94 -32.28
CA ASN A 289 5.12 11.24 -33.48
C ASN A 289 3.76 10.52 -33.49
N GLN A 290 3.73 9.24 -33.12
CA GLN A 290 2.49 8.47 -33.00
C GLN A 290 1.57 9.04 -31.91
N PHE A 291 2.12 9.44 -30.78
CA PHE A 291 1.37 10.11 -29.72
C PHE A 291 0.74 11.41 -30.24
N ALA A 292 1.52 12.24 -30.92
CA ALA A 292 1.06 13.51 -31.49
C ALA A 292 -0.09 13.31 -32.51
N GLU A 293 0.06 12.37 -33.44
CA GLU A 293 -0.99 12.02 -34.42
C GLU A 293 -2.25 11.49 -33.74
N THR A 294 -2.10 10.69 -32.69
CA THR A 294 -3.22 10.15 -31.90
C THR A 294 -3.99 11.26 -31.18
N VAL A 295 -3.28 12.22 -30.61
CA VAL A 295 -3.87 13.35 -29.85
C VAL A 295 -4.53 14.34 -30.78
N TRP A 296 -3.86 14.71 -31.88
CA TRP A 296 -4.36 15.70 -32.83
C TRP A 296 -5.33 15.12 -33.85
N LYS A 297 -5.37 13.79 -34.00
CA LYS A 297 -6.21 13.08 -34.98
C LYS A 297 -5.94 13.47 -36.44
N GLU A 298 -4.83 14.14 -36.70
CA GLU A 298 -4.34 14.56 -38.00
C GLU A 298 -2.84 14.29 -38.09
N PRO A 299 -2.29 13.93 -39.25
CA PRO A 299 -0.86 13.77 -39.41
C PRO A 299 -0.15 15.09 -39.23
N LEU A 300 1.05 15.04 -38.67
CA LEU A 300 1.91 16.20 -38.50
C LEU A 300 2.23 16.85 -39.85
N THR A 301 2.09 18.15 -39.92
CA THR A 301 2.56 18.92 -41.11
C THR A 301 4.09 18.90 -41.19
N GLU A 302 4.65 19.09 -42.37
CA GLU A 302 6.10 19.15 -42.57
C GLU A 302 6.79 20.17 -41.64
N ARG A 303 6.14 21.30 -41.40
CA ARG A 303 6.67 22.37 -40.53
C ARG A 303 6.70 21.94 -39.06
N GLU A 304 5.67 21.25 -38.59
CA GLU A 304 5.59 20.70 -37.22
C GLU A 304 6.62 19.60 -37.02
N GLN A 305 6.76 18.71 -38.00
CA GLN A 305 7.78 17.66 -37.99
C GLN A 305 9.20 18.22 -37.92
N GLN A 306 9.48 19.27 -38.70
CA GLN A 306 10.79 19.95 -38.66
C GLN A 306 11.04 20.60 -37.30
N TYR A 307 10.03 21.23 -36.70
CA TYR A 307 10.14 21.82 -35.38
C TYR A 307 10.43 20.78 -34.31
N ILE A 308 9.65 19.69 -34.27
CA ILE A 308 9.83 18.57 -33.36
C ILE A 308 11.25 17.98 -33.49
N ASN A 309 11.68 17.71 -34.69
CA ASN A 309 13.03 17.20 -34.93
C ASN A 309 14.13 18.16 -34.42
N SER A 310 13.92 19.46 -34.56
CA SER A 310 14.85 20.47 -34.05
C SER A 310 14.93 20.49 -32.51
N VAL A 311 13.84 20.18 -31.84
CA VAL A 311 13.77 20.05 -30.36
C VAL A 311 14.51 18.79 -29.91
N TRP A 312 14.25 17.66 -30.57
CA TRP A 312 14.95 16.40 -30.28
C TRP A 312 16.47 16.52 -30.46
N ASP A 313 16.91 17.18 -31.55
CA ASP A 313 18.33 17.39 -31.82
C ASP A 313 19.04 18.28 -30.80
N ARG A 314 18.29 19.13 -30.09
CA ARG A 314 18.82 19.89 -28.94
C ARG A 314 18.92 19.04 -27.70
N ILE A 315 17.89 18.28 -27.37
CA ILE A 315 17.87 17.41 -26.18
C ILE A 315 19.03 16.40 -26.24
N LEU A 316 19.22 15.74 -27.40
CA LEU A 316 20.28 14.74 -27.58
C LEU A 316 21.71 15.31 -27.69
N LYS A 317 21.88 16.64 -27.70
CA LYS A 317 23.20 17.30 -27.67
C LYS A 317 23.57 17.80 -26.26
N GLU A 318 22.63 17.85 -25.36
CA GLU A 318 22.81 18.28 -23.96
C GLU A 318 23.12 17.11 -23.01
N ASP A 319 22.97 15.87 -23.47
CA ASP A 319 23.42 14.62 -22.82
C ASP A 319 24.80 14.19 -23.42
#